data_3309678460d4f18d6f7a0d5d953b5ae2
#
_entry.id   3309678460d4f18d6f7a0d5d953b5ae2
#
_cell.length_a   1.000
_cell.length_b   1.000
_cell.length_c   1.000
_cell.angle_alpha   90.00
_cell.angle_beta   90.00
_cell.angle_gamma   90.00
#
_symmetry.space_group_name_H-M   'P 1'
#
loop_
_entity.id
_entity.type
_entity.pdbx_description
1 polymer ?
#
loop_
_entity_poly.entity_id
_entity_poly.type
_entity_poly.pdbx_seq_one_letter_code
_entity_poly.pdbx_strand_id
1 'polypeptide(L)'
;MSLRKTLLAAVSTLGLLASPFAVSEETYTLRLAETWGPNSGLLGDAPRNMAAMAEEMSGGRLKIRIDSSNKHKAPFGIFDLVRNGQYDMGHTASYYYKGTIPNAMYFTTIPFGMIAPEMYAWFYHDDGMELMQKVYEPFGLLSFPGGNTANQMGGWFRKEIKSLDDLKGLKMRTPGFAGEVMSEVGVAVTNLPPGELYTALERNTIDAVEWVGPALDLQMGFHQIAKYYYSGWQEPNAEVQFLINKKTWDKLPADLQAILRVSMRTAAYDMYIQSTHESGVAWEKMKQEYPDVTHKVFPPEVITALRETTNRLLDEFAEKDELANEIITSQREYLKQVRPWTNISDKAYLNSVAEQ
;
A
#
# COMPACT_ATOMS: atom_id res chain seq x y z
N MET A 1 -7.52 -100.15 14.23
CA MET A 1 -6.98 -99.12 15.07
C MET A 1 -6.23 -98.16 14.15
N SER A 2 -6.82 -97.05 13.77
CA SER A 2 -6.32 -96.20 12.71
C SER A 2 -5.99 -94.79 13.28
N LEU A 3 -4.69 -94.41 13.13
CA LEU A 3 -4.23 -93.05 13.42
C LEU A 3 -4.56 -92.16 12.24
N ARG A 4 -5.38 -91.12 12.45
CA ARG A 4 -5.56 -90.05 11.50
C ARG A 4 -4.61 -88.87 11.86
N LYS A 5 -3.70 -88.58 10.94
CA LYS A 5 -2.79 -87.39 10.99
C LYS A 5 -3.55 -86.24 10.39
N THR A 6 -3.67 -85.20 11.18
CA THR A 6 -4.24 -83.89 10.70
C THR A 6 -3.07 -82.97 10.36
N LEU A 7 -2.91 -82.63 9.09
CA LEU A 7 -2.00 -81.58 8.67
C LEU A 7 -2.67 -80.17 8.89
N LEU A 8 -2.02 -79.31 9.70
CA LEU A 8 -2.31 -77.92 9.76
C LEU A 8 -1.47 -77.22 8.66
N ALA A 9 -2.15 -76.64 7.69
CA ALA A 9 -1.53 -75.70 6.70
C ALA A 9 -1.51 -74.28 7.31
N ALA A 10 -0.29 -73.79 7.58
CA ALA A 10 -0.10 -72.39 7.96
C ALA A 10 -0.11 -71.52 6.69
N VAL A 11 -1.12 -70.69 6.51
CA VAL A 11 -1.16 -69.66 5.47
C VAL A 11 -0.46 -68.44 6.03
N SER A 12 0.78 -68.18 5.58
CA SER A 12 1.52 -66.95 5.87
C SER A 12 1.02 -65.84 4.93
N THR A 13 0.16 -64.94 5.40
CA THR A 13 -0.22 -63.72 4.71
C THR A 13 0.93 -62.70 4.87
N LEU A 14 1.76 -62.58 3.84
CA LEU A 14 2.67 -61.41 3.68
C LEU A 14 1.81 -60.15 3.43
N GLY A 15 1.57 -59.40 4.47
CA GLY A 15 1.06 -58.02 4.32
C GLY A 15 2.13 -57.13 3.72
N LEU A 16 2.03 -56.80 2.46
CA LEU A 16 2.79 -55.70 1.85
C LEU A 16 2.35 -54.40 2.54
N LEU A 17 3.16 -53.93 3.49
CA LEU A 17 3.11 -52.56 3.98
C LEU A 17 3.58 -51.67 2.83
N ALA A 18 2.61 -51.21 1.99
CA ALA A 18 2.84 -50.09 1.10
C ALA A 18 3.02 -48.84 1.98
N SER A 19 4.25 -48.51 2.33
CA SER A 19 4.57 -47.19 2.86
C SER A 19 4.14 -46.19 1.80
N PRO A 20 3.28 -45.22 2.09
CA PRO A 20 3.05 -44.12 1.15
C PRO A 20 4.40 -43.42 0.97
N PHE A 21 4.97 -43.54 -0.20
CA PHE A 21 6.04 -42.63 -0.60
C PHE A 21 5.50 -41.24 -0.41
N ALA A 22 5.94 -40.55 0.62
CA ALA A 22 5.73 -39.12 0.76
C ALA A 22 6.44 -38.49 -0.46
N VAL A 23 5.70 -38.21 -1.50
CA VAL A 23 6.18 -37.34 -2.57
C VAL A 23 6.50 -36.03 -1.87
N SER A 24 7.79 -35.71 -1.75
CA SER A 24 8.18 -34.38 -1.26
C SER A 24 7.58 -33.37 -2.23
N GLU A 25 6.55 -32.68 -1.77
CA GLU A 25 5.95 -31.61 -2.58
C GLU A 25 7.00 -30.54 -2.85
N GLU A 26 7.08 -30.11 -4.10
CA GLU A 26 8.05 -29.10 -4.53
C GLU A 26 7.86 -27.79 -3.77
N THR A 27 8.95 -27.26 -3.22
CA THR A 27 8.95 -26.01 -2.45
C THR A 27 9.45 -24.86 -3.32
N TYR A 28 8.69 -23.80 -3.35
CA TYR A 28 8.99 -22.56 -4.06
C TYR A 28 9.43 -21.48 -3.09
N THR A 29 10.62 -20.94 -3.30
CA THR A 29 11.14 -19.83 -2.47
C THR A 29 11.24 -18.58 -3.34
N LEU A 30 10.46 -17.55 -2.99
CA LEU A 30 10.46 -16.24 -3.66
C LEU A 30 11.22 -15.23 -2.81
N ARG A 31 11.88 -14.28 -3.47
CA ARG A 31 12.53 -13.15 -2.82
C ARG A 31 11.70 -11.89 -3.08
N LEU A 32 11.36 -11.17 -2.01
CA LEU A 32 10.63 -9.91 -2.06
C LEU A 32 11.52 -8.76 -1.59
N ALA A 33 11.61 -7.69 -2.40
CA ALA A 33 12.22 -6.43 -2.00
C ALA A 33 11.14 -5.44 -1.55
N GLU A 34 11.33 -4.77 -0.40
CA GLU A 34 10.41 -3.74 0.07
C GLU A 34 11.04 -2.35 0.08
N THR A 35 10.26 -1.32 -0.25
CA THR A 35 10.67 0.10 -0.17
C THR A 35 11.04 0.50 1.26
N TRP A 36 10.46 -0.17 2.23
CA TRP A 36 10.50 0.18 3.64
C TRP A 36 11.79 -0.26 4.30
N GLY A 37 12.18 0.47 5.35
CA GLY A 37 13.27 0.07 6.24
C GLY A 37 12.85 -1.09 7.16
N PRO A 38 13.79 -1.68 7.89
CA PRO A 38 13.44 -2.63 8.94
C PRO A 38 12.60 -1.92 10.01
N ASN A 39 11.60 -2.61 10.56
CA ASN A 39 10.71 -2.10 11.61
C ASN A 39 9.85 -0.88 11.17
N SER A 40 9.40 -0.86 9.93
CA SER A 40 8.55 0.21 9.39
C SER A 40 7.06 0.06 9.75
N GLY A 41 6.74 -0.60 10.86
CA GLY A 41 5.35 -0.78 11.32
C GLY A 41 4.44 -1.36 10.23
N LEU A 42 3.23 -0.84 10.12
CA LEU A 42 2.20 -1.26 9.16
C LEU A 42 2.74 -1.59 7.75
N LEU A 43 3.62 -0.73 7.23
CA LEU A 43 4.19 -0.88 5.88
C LEU A 43 5.11 -2.09 5.76
N GLY A 44 5.81 -2.43 6.84
CA GLY A 44 6.66 -3.63 6.90
C GLY A 44 5.86 -4.88 7.30
N ASP A 45 4.79 -4.72 8.07
CA ASP A 45 4.00 -5.85 8.58
C ASP A 45 3.16 -6.49 7.46
N ALA A 46 2.61 -5.71 6.54
CA ALA A 46 1.79 -6.22 5.44
C ALA A 46 2.50 -7.31 4.61
N PRO A 47 3.71 -7.11 4.08
CA PRO A 47 4.39 -8.18 3.34
C PRO A 47 4.81 -9.36 4.23
N ARG A 48 5.06 -9.17 5.52
CA ARG A 48 5.37 -10.25 6.47
C ARG A 48 4.13 -11.11 6.75
N ASN A 49 2.98 -10.47 6.98
CA ASN A 49 1.71 -11.15 7.17
C ASN A 49 1.31 -11.93 5.91
N MET A 50 1.47 -11.33 4.73
CA MET A 50 1.24 -12.01 3.45
C MET A 50 2.14 -13.26 3.32
N ALA A 51 3.43 -13.15 3.63
CA ALA A 51 4.38 -14.25 3.54
C ALA A 51 4.04 -15.38 4.51
N ALA A 52 3.68 -15.05 5.75
CA ALA A 52 3.27 -16.03 6.77
C ALA A 52 1.99 -16.78 6.35
N MET A 53 0.97 -16.07 5.88
CA MET A 53 -0.27 -16.69 5.38
C MET A 53 -0.01 -17.58 4.16
N ALA A 54 0.84 -17.15 3.23
CA ALA A 54 1.19 -17.95 2.06
C ALA A 54 1.92 -19.23 2.44
N GLU A 55 2.85 -19.19 3.40
CA GLU A 55 3.55 -20.36 3.90
C GLU A 55 2.60 -21.31 4.62
N GLU A 56 1.75 -20.81 5.52
CA GLU A 56 0.77 -21.61 6.27
C GLU A 56 -0.23 -22.29 5.34
N MET A 57 -0.91 -21.55 4.46
CA MET A 57 -1.93 -22.09 3.55
C MET A 57 -1.36 -23.08 2.53
N SER A 58 -0.07 -22.94 2.17
CA SER A 58 0.60 -23.86 1.25
C SER A 58 1.18 -25.09 1.93
N GLY A 59 1.05 -25.24 3.26
CA GLY A 59 1.72 -26.31 4.02
C GLY A 59 3.25 -26.21 3.96
N GLY A 60 3.81 -24.99 3.81
CA GLY A 60 5.25 -24.75 3.71
C GLY A 60 5.82 -24.88 2.29
N ARG A 61 4.98 -25.10 1.28
CA ARG A 61 5.41 -25.20 -0.13
C ARG A 61 5.79 -23.86 -0.74
N LEU A 62 5.19 -22.73 -0.29
CA LEU A 62 5.49 -21.39 -0.77
C LEU A 62 6.16 -20.59 0.36
N LYS A 63 7.40 -20.21 0.16
CA LYS A 63 8.19 -19.41 1.11
C LYS A 63 8.58 -18.09 0.49
N ILE A 64 8.39 -16.98 1.23
CA ILE A 64 8.73 -15.64 0.76
C ILE A 64 9.76 -15.03 1.71
N ARG A 65 10.95 -14.72 1.17
CA ARG A 65 12.04 -14.07 1.92
C ARG A 65 12.03 -12.58 1.61
N ILE A 66 11.87 -11.78 2.65
CA ILE A 66 11.74 -10.33 2.53
C ILE A 66 13.08 -9.66 2.82
N ASP A 67 13.49 -8.81 1.90
CA ASP A 67 14.67 -7.96 2.02
C ASP A 67 14.23 -6.49 2.10
N SER A 68 14.42 -5.87 3.27
CA SER A 68 14.13 -4.44 3.50
C SER A 68 15.14 -3.54 2.79
N SER A 69 14.81 -2.25 2.64
CA SER A 69 15.61 -1.27 1.88
C SER A 69 17.06 -1.12 2.38
N ASN A 70 17.32 -1.36 3.66
CA ASN A 70 18.66 -1.34 4.21
C ASN A 70 19.57 -2.46 3.66
N LYS A 71 18.99 -3.54 3.11
CA LYS A 71 19.74 -4.67 2.54
C LYS A 71 20.04 -4.45 1.06
N HIS A 72 19.05 -4.09 0.24
CA HIS A 72 19.23 -3.88 -1.20
C HIS A 72 19.64 -2.44 -1.58
N LYS A 73 19.55 -1.47 -0.66
CA LYS A 73 19.98 -0.07 -0.82
C LYS A 73 19.28 0.73 -1.94
N ALA A 74 18.13 0.27 -2.42
CA ALA A 74 17.38 0.88 -3.51
C ALA A 74 15.89 1.04 -3.15
N PRO A 75 15.53 1.90 -2.17
CA PRO A 75 14.15 2.02 -1.70
C PRO A 75 13.16 2.41 -2.81
N PHE A 76 13.55 3.23 -3.76
CA PHE A 76 12.73 3.59 -4.92
C PHE A 76 13.05 2.77 -6.19
N GLY A 77 13.90 1.76 -6.09
CA GLY A 77 14.30 0.89 -7.20
C GLY A 77 13.51 -0.42 -7.31
N ILE A 78 12.45 -0.61 -6.51
CA ILE A 78 11.74 -1.90 -6.41
C ILE A 78 11.18 -2.34 -7.76
N PHE A 79 10.62 -1.42 -8.55
CA PHE A 79 10.14 -1.70 -9.88
C PHE A 79 11.22 -2.35 -10.77
N ASP A 80 12.41 -1.74 -10.84
CA ASP A 80 13.51 -2.24 -11.65
C ASP A 80 14.08 -3.55 -11.12
N LEU A 81 14.19 -3.70 -9.79
CA LEU A 81 14.66 -4.93 -9.17
C LEU A 81 13.77 -6.13 -9.53
N VAL A 82 12.44 -5.93 -9.55
CA VAL A 82 11.48 -7.00 -9.91
C VAL A 82 11.44 -7.19 -11.42
N ARG A 83 11.36 -6.11 -12.21
CA ARG A 83 11.33 -6.18 -13.67
C ARG A 83 12.54 -6.93 -14.23
N ASN A 84 13.72 -6.67 -13.69
CA ASN A 84 14.96 -7.28 -14.14
C ASN A 84 15.21 -8.69 -13.56
N GLY A 85 14.28 -9.22 -12.73
CA GLY A 85 14.39 -10.55 -12.14
C GLY A 85 15.45 -10.68 -11.04
N GLN A 86 15.93 -9.57 -10.49
CA GLN A 86 16.82 -9.59 -9.32
C GLN A 86 16.05 -9.98 -8.05
N TYR A 87 14.75 -9.67 -8.03
CA TYR A 87 13.77 -10.12 -7.06
C TYR A 87 12.54 -10.67 -7.78
N ASP A 88 11.88 -11.61 -7.14
CA ASP A 88 10.67 -12.25 -7.64
C ASP A 88 9.44 -11.38 -7.44
N MET A 89 9.43 -10.66 -6.31
CA MET A 89 8.34 -9.81 -5.85
C MET A 89 8.88 -8.47 -5.33
N GLY A 90 7.98 -7.49 -5.26
CA GLY A 90 8.22 -6.21 -4.61
C GLY A 90 7.04 -5.77 -3.76
N HIS A 91 7.29 -4.96 -2.73
CA HIS A 91 6.27 -4.26 -1.95
C HIS A 91 6.62 -2.78 -1.84
N THR A 92 5.73 -1.91 -2.35
CA THR A 92 6.03 -0.49 -2.58
C THR A 92 4.77 0.33 -2.85
N ALA A 93 4.89 1.65 -3.00
CA ALA A 93 3.81 2.49 -3.51
C ALA A 93 4.01 2.82 -4.99
N SER A 94 2.95 2.68 -5.79
CA SER A 94 3.01 2.81 -7.25
C SER A 94 3.42 4.21 -7.72
N TYR A 95 3.10 5.25 -6.98
CA TYR A 95 3.43 6.63 -7.34
C TYR A 95 4.94 6.95 -7.29
N TYR A 96 5.76 6.13 -6.65
CA TYR A 96 7.22 6.33 -6.65
C TYR A 96 7.83 6.17 -8.04
N TYR A 97 7.12 5.53 -8.96
CA TYR A 97 7.58 5.28 -10.34
C TYR A 97 7.00 6.23 -11.38
N LYS A 98 6.32 7.32 -10.97
CA LYS A 98 5.68 8.25 -11.91
C LYS A 98 6.61 8.77 -13.02
N GLY A 99 7.91 8.85 -12.76
CA GLY A 99 8.91 9.24 -13.76
C GLY A 99 9.18 8.18 -14.83
N THR A 100 8.88 6.90 -14.55
CA THR A 100 9.09 5.77 -15.48
C THR A 100 7.77 5.22 -15.99
N ILE A 101 6.77 5.15 -15.12
CA ILE A 101 5.42 4.67 -15.42
C ILE A 101 4.42 5.70 -14.87
N PRO A 102 4.13 6.78 -15.62
CA PRO A 102 3.26 7.87 -15.11
C PRO A 102 1.90 7.37 -14.63
N ASN A 103 1.28 6.44 -15.36
CA ASN A 103 -0.05 5.92 -15.06
C ASN A 103 -0.12 5.04 -13.79
N ALA A 104 1.02 4.60 -13.25
CA ALA A 104 1.04 3.82 -12.01
C ALA A 104 0.58 4.65 -10.79
N MET A 105 0.78 5.97 -10.80
CA MET A 105 0.46 6.83 -9.65
C MET A 105 -1.02 6.84 -9.29
N TYR A 106 -1.92 6.61 -10.25
CA TYR A 106 -3.37 6.63 -10.02
C TYR A 106 -3.88 5.47 -9.18
N PHE A 107 -3.09 4.40 -9.01
CA PHE A 107 -3.44 3.22 -8.21
C PHE A 107 -2.99 3.32 -6.75
N THR A 108 -2.18 4.29 -6.38
CA THR A 108 -1.94 4.59 -4.96
C THR A 108 -3.06 5.48 -4.42
N THR A 109 -3.26 6.63 -5.02
CA THR A 109 -4.27 7.60 -4.58
C THR A 109 -4.47 8.71 -5.61
N ILE A 110 -5.63 9.36 -5.55
CA ILE A 110 -5.87 10.65 -6.20
C ILE A 110 -6.36 11.63 -5.12
N PRO A 111 -5.79 12.83 -5.01
CA PRO A 111 -6.29 13.85 -4.10
C PRO A 111 -7.78 14.10 -4.27
N PHE A 112 -8.51 14.21 -3.16
CA PHE A 112 -9.98 14.33 -3.12
C PHE A 112 -10.76 13.16 -3.73
N GLY A 113 -10.07 12.05 -4.03
CA GLY A 113 -10.61 10.86 -4.67
C GLY A 113 -11.35 9.91 -3.73
N MET A 114 -11.24 8.62 -4.01
CA MET A 114 -11.88 7.54 -3.25
C MET A 114 -11.25 7.38 -1.88
N ILE A 115 -12.08 7.08 -0.86
CA ILE A 115 -11.60 6.55 0.42
C ILE A 115 -11.30 5.04 0.28
N ALA A 116 -10.61 4.45 1.24
CA ALA A 116 -10.16 3.05 1.15
C ALA A 116 -11.27 2.03 0.81
N PRO A 117 -12.47 2.04 1.43
CA PRO A 117 -13.55 1.12 1.04
C PRO A 117 -14.01 1.30 -0.40
N GLU A 118 -14.08 2.54 -0.89
CA GLU A 118 -14.46 2.86 -2.28
C GLU A 118 -13.37 2.38 -3.26
N MET A 119 -12.08 2.56 -2.89
CA MET A 119 -10.95 2.11 -3.71
C MET A 119 -10.89 0.59 -3.83
N TYR A 120 -11.08 -0.14 -2.72
CA TYR A 120 -11.16 -1.61 -2.75
C TYR A 120 -12.38 -2.11 -3.54
N ALA A 121 -13.52 -1.43 -3.43
CA ALA A 121 -14.70 -1.78 -4.22
C ALA A 121 -14.46 -1.57 -5.72
N TRP A 122 -13.79 -0.47 -6.12
CA TRP A 122 -13.37 -0.23 -7.49
C TRP A 122 -12.39 -1.30 -7.98
N PHE A 123 -11.36 -1.66 -7.20
CA PHE A 123 -10.42 -2.71 -7.58
C PHE A 123 -11.07 -4.08 -7.80
N TYR A 124 -11.96 -4.49 -6.91
CA TYR A 124 -12.42 -5.88 -6.88
C TYR A 124 -13.82 -6.11 -7.48
N HIS A 125 -14.59 -5.06 -7.72
CA HIS A 125 -15.98 -5.14 -8.20
C HIS A 125 -16.26 -4.24 -9.40
N ASP A 126 -15.27 -3.53 -9.90
CA ASP A 126 -15.28 -2.76 -11.13
C ASP A 126 -14.00 -3.07 -11.93
N ASP A 127 -13.52 -2.17 -12.78
CA ASP A 127 -12.42 -2.40 -13.73
C ASP A 127 -11.01 -2.06 -13.18
N GLY A 128 -10.90 -1.64 -11.92
CA GLY A 128 -9.64 -1.20 -11.33
C GLY A 128 -8.49 -2.20 -11.40
N MET A 129 -8.74 -3.49 -11.18
CA MET A 129 -7.71 -4.53 -11.31
C MET A 129 -7.28 -4.73 -12.77
N GLU A 130 -8.20 -4.66 -13.71
CA GLU A 130 -7.89 -4.77 -15.14
C GLU A 130 -7.02 -3.61 -15.61
N LEU A 131 -7.41 -2.39 -15.26
CA LEU A 131 -6.66 -1.17 -15.58
C LEU A 131 -5.27 -1.18 -14.96
N MET A 132 -5.15 -1.64 -13.70
CA MET A 132 -3.85 -1.81 -13.06
C MET A 132 -2.96 -2.78 -13.85
N GLN A 133 -3.49 -3.92 -14.30
CA GLN A 133 -2.70 -4.87 -15.10
C GLN A 133 -2.28 -4.27 -16.45
N LYS A 134 -3.14 -3.51 -17.15
CA LYS A 134 -2.78 -2.81 -18.38
C LYS A 134 -1.54 -1.92 -18.25
N VAL A 135 -1.37 -1.28 -17.08
CA VAL A 135 -0.19 -0.43 -16.80
C VAL A 135 1.09 -1.24 -16.64
N TYR A 136 1.01 -2.43 -16.03
CA TYR A 136 2.22 -3.21 -15.69
C TYR A 136 2.56 -4.32 -16.71
N GLU A 137 1.60 -4.76 -17.52
CA GLU A 137 1.78 -5.80 -18.52
C GLU A 137 2.94 -5.53 -19.50
N PRO A 138 3.13 -4.30 -20.06
CA PRO A 138 4.23 -4.00 -20.98
C PRO A 138 5.62 -4.22 -20.38
N PHE A 139 5.72 -4.23 -19.05
CA PHE A 139 6.97 -4.44 -18.31
C PHE A 139 7.18 -5.88 -17.86
N GLY A 140 6.26 -6.80 -18.21
CA GLY A 140 6.31 -8.19 -17.77
C GLY A 140 6.10 -8.34 -16.25
N LEU A 141 5.29 -7.47 -15.66
CA LEU A 141 4.96 -7.46 -14.25
C LEU A 141 3.45 -7.67 -14.03
N LEU A 142 3.13 -8.25 -12.88
CA LEU A 142 1.78 -8.25 -12.32
C LEU A 142 1.77 -7.35 -11.10
N SER A 143 0.66 -6.62 -10.90
CA SER A 143 0.45 -5.78 -9.74
C SER A 143 -0.83 -6.16 -9.00
N PHE A 144 -0.78 -6.13 -7.68
CA PHE A 144 -1.90 -6.42 -6.79
C PHE A 144 -1.93 -5.40 -5.65
N PRO A 145 -3.10 -5.05 -5.12
CA PRO A 145 -3.19 -4.30 -3.87
C PRO A 145 -2.37 -4.99 -2.77
N GLY A 146 -1.59 -4.20 -2.06
CA GLY A 146 -0.60 -4.68 -1.09
C GLY A 146 -0.75 -4.14 0.32
N GLY A 147 -1.69 -3.22 0.53
CA GLY A 147 -1.98 -2.59 1.80
C GLY A 147 -2.52 -1.19 1.63
N ASN A 148 -3.34 -0.74 2.57
CA ASN A 148 -3.89 0.61 2.53
C ASN A 148 -3.67 1.32 3.86
N THR A 149 -3.18 2.54 3.80
CA THR A 149 -2.91 3.35 5.00
C THR A 149 -4.15 4.04 5.57
N ALA A 150 -5.32 3.82 5.01
CA ALA A 150 -6.52 4.62 5.23
C ALA A 150 -6.30 6.10 4.85
N ASN A 151 -7.14 7.01 5.36
CA ASN A 151 -6.97 8.44 5.11
C ASN A 151 -5.71 8.96 5.81
N GLN A 152 -4.83 9.57 5.04
CA GLN A 152 -3.60 10.15 5.56
C GLN A 152 -3.79 11.60 6.02
N MET A 153 -2.86 12.04 6.86
CA MET A 153 -2.78 13.44 7.31
C MET A 153 -2.06 14.31 6.28
N GLY A 154 -2.42 15.60 6.23
CA GLY A 154 -1.85 16.57 5.29
C GLY A 154 -0.39 16.94 5.55
N GLY A 155 0.17 16.43 6.64
CA GLY A 155 1.58 16.53 6.98
C GLY A 155 1.91 17.43 8.17
N TRP A 156 3.20 17.51 8.45
CA TRP A 156 3.83 18.25 9.52
C TRP A 156 4.47 19.52 8.99
N PHE A 157 4.16 20.64 9.62
CA PHE A 157 4.65 21.97 9.22
C PHE A 157 5.33 22.67 10.40
N ARG A 158 6.46 23.31 10.13
CA ARG A 158 7.14 24.15 11.13
C ARG A 158 6.39 25.45 11.39
N LYS A 159 5.66 25.96 10.38
CA LYS A 159 4.86 27.18 10.44
C LYS A 159 3.41 26.88 10.12
N GLU A 160 2.51 27.63 10.71
CA GLU A 160 1.10 27.57 10.40
C GLU A 160 0.83 28.09 8.98
N ILE A 161 0.00 27.38 8.23
CA ILE A 161 -0.49 27.79 6.90
C ILE A 161 -1.81 28.50 7.08
N LYS A 162 -1.84 29.79 6.82
CA LYS A 162 -3.00 30.66 6.98
C LYS A 162 -3.60 31.11 5.67
N SER A 163 -2.84 30.99 4.58
CA SER A 163 -3.24 31.42 3.23
C SER A 163 -2.45 30.65 2.17
N LEU A 164 -2.83 30.83 0.90
CA LEU A 164 -2.07 30.34 -0.25
C LEU A 164 -0.65 30.92 -0.33
N ASP A 165 -0.46 32.16 0.14
CA ASP A 165 0.85 32.80 0.12
C ASP A 165 1.85 32.09 1.04
N ASP A 166 1.40 31.45 2.10
CA ASP A 166 2.27 30.67 2.99
C ASP A 166 2.82 29.40 2.35
N LEU A 167 2.21 28.94 1.27
CA LEU A 167 2.69 27.79 0.48
C LEU A 167 3.80 28.17 -0.52
N LYS A 168 3.89 29.43 -0.95
CA LYS A 168 4.85 29.87 -1.96
C LYS A 168 6.29 29.75 -1.45
N GLY A 169 7.08 28.93 -2.15
CA GLY A 169 8.48 28.69 -1.79
C GLY A 169 8.70 27.79 -0.57
N LEU A 170 7.62 27.27 0.06
CA LEU A 170 7.72 26.31 1.13
C LEU A 170 8.42 25.04 0.60
N LYS A 171 9.49 24.61 1.26
CA LYS A 171 10.19 23.37 0.89
C LYS A 171 9.47 22.20 1.57
N MET A 172 8.80 21.36 0.79
CA MET A 172 8.02 20.26 1.34
C MET A 172 8.35 18.93 0.66
N ARG A 173 8.47 17.89 1.47
CA ARG A 173 8.45 16.52 0.95
C ARG A 173 7.00 16.07 0.88
N THR A 174 6.56 15.79 -0.33
CA THR A 174 5.29 15.10 -0.61
C THR A 174 5.43 14.33 -1.93
N PRO A 175 5.08 13.03 -1.95
CA PRO A 175 5.25 12.18 -3.13
C PRO A 175 4.07 12.26 -4.10
N GLY A 176 4.20 11.55 -5.21
CA GLY A 176 3.10 11.21 -6.10
C GLY A 176 2.45 12.40 -6.77
N PHE A 177 1.14 12.27 -7.02
CA PHE A 177 0.35 13.30 -7.67
C PHE A 177 0.11 14.53 -6.78
N ALA A 178 0.03 14.33 -5.46
CA ALA A 178 -0.05 15.45 -4.52
C ALA A 178 1.15 16.40 -4.64
N GLY A 179 2.34 15.86 -4.94
CA GLY A 179 3.53 16.66 -5.22
C GLY A 179 3.38 17.54 -6.46
N GLU A 180 2.74 17.06 -7.55
CA GLU A 180 2.43 17.88 -8.72
C GLU A 180 1.48 19.03 -8.35
N VAL A 181 0.39 18.71 -7.63
CA VAL A 181 -0.58 19.70 -7.19
C VAL A 181 0.06 20.77 -6.31
N MET A 182 0.90 20.38 -5.35
CA MET A 182 1.59 21.33 -4.47
C MET A 182 2.59 22.19 -5.23
N SER A 183 3.27 21.65 -6.23
CA SER A 183 4.20 22.41 -7.08
C SER A 183 3.47 23.53 -7.85
N GLU A 184 2.28 23.24 -8.38
CA GLU A 184 1.47 24.21 -9.12
C GLU A 184 0.98 25.41 -8.26
N VAL A 185 0.79 25.18 -6.96
CA VAL A 185 0.45 26.27 -6.03
C VAL A 185 1.67 26.95 -5.41
N GLY A 186 2.87 26.64 -5.91
CA GLY A 186 4.11 27.35 -5.60
C GLY A 186 4.98 26.72 -4.51
N VAL A 187 4.69 25.49 -4.07
CA VAL A 187 5.53 24.76 -3.12
C VAL A 187 6.79 24.22 -3.81
N ALA A 188 7.94 24.34 -3.18
CA ALA A 188 9.18 23.70 -3.63
C ALA A 188 9.20 22.23 -3.18
N VAL A 189 8.63 21.35 -4.03
CA VAL A 189 8.43 19.93 -3.71
C VAL A 189 9.69 19.10 -3.93
N THR A 190 9.92 18.14 -3.03
CA THR A 190 10.94 17.09 -3.18
C THR A 190 10.35 15.73 -2.83
N ASN A 191 10.91 14.67 -3.41
CA ASN A 191 10.55 13.28 -3.11
C ASN A 191 11.76 12.57 -2.51
N LEU A 192 11.90 12.65 -1.19
CA LEU A 192 12.95 11.96 -0.42
C LEU A 192 12.45 10.59 0.05
N PRO A 193 13.32 9.58 0.10
CA PRO A 193 12.98 8.27 0.64
C PRO A 193 12.73 8.32 2.16
N PRO A 194 11.94 7.37 2.70
CA PRO A 194 11.51 7.38 4.11
C PRO A 194 12.65 7.57 5.12
N GLY A 195 13.77 6.90 4.92
CA GLY A 195 14.91 6.95 5.87
C GLY A 195 15.62 8.30 5.95
N GLU A 196 15.31 9.26 5.07
CA GLU A 196 15.93 10.58 5.03
C GLU A 196 15.06 11.70 5.62
N LEU A 197 13.77 11.43 5.85
CA LEU A 197 12.76 12.47 6.14
C LEU A 197 13.03 13.20 7.46
N TYR A 198 13.31 12.46 8.53
CA TYR A 198 13.58 13.06 9.84
C TYR A 198 14.78 14.02 9.76
N THR A 199 15.90 13.54 9.19
CA THR A 199 17.12 14.33 9.05
C THR A 199 16.92 15.55 8.14
N ALA A 200 16.17 15.43 7.05
CA ALA A 200 15.86 16.55 6.16
C ALA A 200 15.05 17.63 6.86
N LEU A 201 14.04 17.22 7.66
CA LEU A 201 13.23 18.14 8.46
C LEU A 201 14.08 18.78 9.58
N GLU A 202 14.86 17.99 10.33
CA GLU A 202 15.71 18.45 11.41
C GLU A 202 16.72 19.50 10.94
N ARG A 203 17.37 19.26 9.78
CA ARG A 203 18.39 20.16 9.22
C ARG A 203 17.83 21.33 8.42
N ASN A 204 16.53 21.56 8.42
CA ASN A 204 15.85 22.60 7.62
C ASN A 204 16.08 22.48 6.10
N THR A 205 16.42 21.29 5.60
CA THR A 205 16.45 21.02 4.17
C THR A 205 15.03 21.08 3.60
N ILE A 206 14.05 20.67 4.39
CA ILE A 206 12.62 20.84 4.15
C ILE A 206 11.95 21.56 5.32
N ASP A 207 10.89 22.31 5.06
CA ASP A 207 10.09 23.07 6.04
C ASP A 207 8.86 22.29 6.48
N ALA A 208 8.42 21.33 5.65
CA ALA A 208 7.26 20.49 5.90
C ALA A 208 7.47 19.09 5.32
N VAL A 209 6.79 18.11 5.89
CA VAL A 209 6.82 16.72 5.45
C VAL A 209 5.43 16.10 5.57
N GLU A 210 5.00 15.45 4.51
CA GLU A 210 3.88 14.54 4.50
C GLU A 210 4.43 13.12 4.57
N TRP A 211 3.81 12.26 5.42
CA TRP A 211 4.21 10.85 5.52
C TRP A 211 3.01 9.92 5.48
N VAL A 212 2.29 9.71 6.57
CA VAL A 212 1.09 8.85 6.59
C VAL A 212 0.04 9.38 7.55
N GLY A 213 0.18 9.10 8.83
CA GLY A 213 -0.78 9.40 9.88
C GLY A 213 -0.20 9.08 11.25
N PRO A 214 -0.96 9.30 12.34
CA PRO A 214 -0.44 9.28 13.69
C PRO A 214 0.38 8.05 14.06
N ALA A 215 -0.02 6.85 13.61
CA ALA A 215 0.68 5.60 13.90
C ALA A 215 2.14 5.60 13.42
N LEU A 216 2.35 5.95 12.14
CA LEU A 216 3.68 5.96 11.54
C LEU A 216 4.43 7.27 11.78
N ASP A 217 3.72 8.39 11.85
CA ASP A 217 4.32 9.72 12.01
C ASP A 217 4.98 9.89 13.39
N LEU A 218 4.38 9.32 14.45
CA LEU A 218 5.00 9.29 15.77
C LEU A 218 6.30 8.49 15.80
N GLN A 219 6.35 7.36 15.08
CA GLN A 219 7.56 6.56 14.95
C GLN A 219 8.69 7.32 14.24
N MET A 220 8.33 8.19 13.30
CA MET A 220 9.27 9.04 12.57
C MET A 220 9.78 10.23 13.39
N GLY A 221 9.11 10.60 14.49
CA GLY A 221 9.55 11.66 15.39
C GLY A 221 9.32 13.08 14.89
N PHE A 222 8.53 13.31 13.84
CA PHE A 222 8.29 14.64 13.25
C PHE A 222 7.71 15.65 14.25
N HIS A 223 6.90 15.19 15.21
CA HIS A 223 6.31 15.99 16.29
C HIS A 223 7.35 16.69 17.18
N GLN A 224 8.60 16.22 17.20
CA GLN A 224 9.68 16.86 17.95
C GLN A 224 10.19 18.14 17.26
N ILE A 225 10.00 18.22 15.94
CA ILE A 225 10.58 19.28 15.10
C ILE A 225 9.51 20.23 14.56
N ALA A 226 8.38 19.71 14.09
CA ALA A 226 7.27 20.45 13.53
C ALA A 226 6.06 20.37 14.45
N LYS A 227 5.36 21.51 14.66
CA LYS A 227 4.30 21.63 15.67
C LYS A 227 2.89 21.70 15.09
N TYR A 228 2.77 21.95 13.79
CA TYR A 228 1.47 22.04 13.14
C TYR A 228 1.22 20.76 12.34
N TYR A 229 0.17 20.03 12.70
CA TYR A 229 -0.23 18.77 12.10
C TYR A 229 -1.57 18.92 11.40
N TYR A 230 -1.58 18.80 10.08
CA TYR A 230 -2.74 19.12 9.26
C TYR A 230 -3.56 17.90 8.89
N SER A 231 -4.91 18.06 8.89
CA SER A 231 -5.81 17.08 8.26
C SER A 231 -5.51 16.92 6.78
N GLY A 232 -5.70 15.69 6.27
CA GLY A 232 -5.39 15.33 4.90
C GLY A 232 -6.39 15.86 3.86
N TRP A 233 -5.89 16.08 2.67
CA TRP A 233 -6.65 16.39 1.46
C TRP A 233 -6.15 15.55 0.28
N GLN A 234 -4.88 15.15 0.34
CA GLN A 234 -4.11 14.57 -0.74
C GLN A 234 -4.29 13.07 -0.90
N GLU A 235 -4.40 12.35 0.20
CA GLU A 235 -4.48 10.89 0.24
C GLU A 235 -5.66 10.42 1.09
N PRO A 236 -6.90 10.46 0.53
CA PRO A 236 -8.08 9.93 1.23
C PRO A 236 -7.98 8.41 1.46
N ASN A 237 -7.06 7.79 0.81
CA ASN A 237 -6.47 6.48 1.03
C ASN A 237 -5.09 6.47 0.37
N ALA A 238 -4.18 5.58 0.77
CA ALA A 238 -2.97 5.31 -0.02
C ALA A 238 -2.77 3.80 -0.10
N GLU A 239 -3.04 3.26 -1.28
CA GLU A 239 -2.83 1.86 -1.59
C GLU A 239 -1.36 1.62 -1.95
N VAL A 240 -0.70 0.74 -1.21
CA VAL A 240 0.59 0.18 -1.61
C VAL A 240 0.35 -1.10 -2.43
N GLN A 241 1.38 -1.60 -3.11
CA GLN A 241 1.21 -2.69 -4.06
C GLN A 241 2.20 -3.82 -3.83
N PHE A 242 1.80 -5.03 -4.19
CA PHE A 242 2.70 -6.12 -4.52
C PHE A 242 2.98 -6.12 -6.02
N LEU A 243 4.24 -6.09 -6.39
CA LEU A 243 4.71 -6.38 -7.74
C LEU A 243 5.19 -7.82 -7.81
N ILE A 244 4.93 -8.51 -8.93
CA ILE A 244 5.41 -9.86 -9.18
C ILE A 244 5.99 -9.92 -10.59
N ASN A 245 7.20 -10.49 -10.73
CA ASN A 245 7.74 -10.80 -12.05
C ASN A 245 6.88 -11.89 -12.71
N LYS A 246 6.34 -11.59 -13.89
CA LYS A 246 5.42 -12.50 -14.58
C LYS A 246 6.04 -13.87 -14.87
N LYS A 247 7.35 -13.93 -15.18
CA LYS A 247 8.04 -15.22 -15.39
C LYS A 247 8.13 -16.06 -14.10
N THR A 248 8.24 -15.42 -12.93
CA THR A 248 8.16 -16.12 -11.65
C THR A 248 6.76 -16.60 -11.37
N TRP A 249 5.75 -15.76 -11.60
CA TRP A 249 4.34 -16.12 -11.44
C TRP A 249 3.95 -17.33 -12.28
N ASP A 250 4.32 -17.34 -13.57
CA ASP A 250 3.97 -18.39 -14.51
C ASP A 250 4.61 -19.76 -14.17
N LYS A 251 5.65 -19.79 -13.34
CA LYS A 251 6.27 -21.03 -12.84
C LYS A 251 5.55 -21.62 -11.61
N LEU A 252 4.74 -20.83 -10.92
CA LEU A 252 4.00 -21.33 -9.77
C LEU A 252 2.83 -22.22 -10.22
N PRO A 253 2.60 -23.36 -9.56
CA PRO A 253 1.38 -24.13 -9.74
C PRO A 253 0.13 -23.30 -9.45
N ALA A 254 -0.98 -23.63 -10.08
CA ALA A 254 -2.22 -22.85 -9.99
C ALA A 254 -2.76 -22.71 -8.56
N ASP A 255 -2.58 -23.72 -7.72
CA ASP A 255 -2.94 -23.66 -6.31
C ASP A 255 -2.09 -22.67 -5.52
N LEU A 256 -0.76 -22.61 -5.76
CA LEU A 256 0.13 -21.66 -5.12
C LEU A 256 -0.11 -20.23 -5.64
N GLN A 257 -0.47 -20.04 -6.92
CA GLN A 257 -0.92 -18.75 -7.44
C GLN A 257 -2.21 -18.29 -6.73
N ALA A 258 -3.16 -19.20 -6.50
CA ALA A 258 -4.41 -18.90 -5.78
C ALA A 258 -4.13 -18.51 -4.31
N ILE A 259 -3.30 -19.28 -3.62
CA ILE A 259 -2.85 -18.99 -2.26
C ILE A 259 -2.19 -17.61 -2.19
N LEU A 260 -1.26 -17.32 -3.08
CA LEU A 260 -0.55 -16.03 -3.10
C LEU A 260 -1.50 -14.85 -3.32
N ARG A 261 -2.47 -14.98 -4.28
CA ARG A 261 -3.50 -13.94 -4.48
C ARG A 261 -4.35 -13.71 -3.22
N VAL A 262 -4.79 -14.77 -2.55
CA VAL A 262 -5.59 -14.66 -1.32
C VAL A 262 -4.77 -14.03 -0.22
N SER A 263 -3.51 -14.44 -0.03
CA SER A 263 -2.61 -13.88 0.98
C SER A 263 -2.35 -12.38 0.76
N MET A 264 -2.11 -11.96 -0.48
CA MET A 264 -1.93 -10.54 -0.82
C MET A 264 -3.19 -9.73 -0.52
N ARG A 265 -4.36 -10.20 -0.96
CA ARG A 265 -5.63 -9.51 -0.72
C ARG A 265 -5.97 -9.41 0.77
N THR A 266 -5.73 -10.47 1.52
CA THR A 266 -5.98 -10.50 2.97
C THR A 266 -5.03 -9.54 3.69
N ALA A 267 -3.74 -9.58 3.39
CA ALA A 267 -2.75 -8.68 3.98
C ALA A 267 -3.03 -7.19 3.66
N ALA A 268 -3.51 -6.90 2.45
CA ALA A 268 -3.88 -5.55 2.06
C ALA A 268 -5.06 -5.01 2.90
N TYR A 269 -6.09 -5.83 3.09
CA TYR A 269 -7.24 -5.45 3.91
C TYR A 269 -6.88 -5.37 5.40
N ASP A 270 -6.06 -6.30 5.89
CA ASP A 270 -5.58 -6.32 7.28
C ASP A 270 -4.79 -5.06 7.61
N MET A 271 -3.89 -4.61 6.71
CA MET A 271 -3.17 -3.35 6.88
C MET A 271 -4.12 -2.15 6.99
N TYR A 272 -5.22 -2.11 6.23
CA TYR A 272 -6.22 -1.04 6.30
C TYR A 272 -6.88 -0.95 7.69
N ILE A 273 -7.35 -2.08 8.21
CA ILE A 273 -8.00 -2.10 9.53
C ILE A 273 -6.98 -1.85 10.66
N GLN A 274 -5.77 -2.37 10.55
CA GLN A 274 -4.68 -2.12 11.48
C GLN A 274 -4.29 -0.63 11.48
N SER A 275 -4.18 0.01 10.31
CA SER A 275 -3.90 1.44 10.20
C SER A 275 -4.93 2.30 10.91
N THR A 276 -6.21 1.96 10.77
CA THR A 276 -7.30 2.66 11.46
C THR A 276 -7.18 2.52 12.97
N HIS A 277 -6.93 1.29 13.47
CA HIS A 277 -6.76 1.02 14.89
C HIS A 277 -5.56 1.76 15.47
N GLU A 278 -4.38 1.56 14.90
CA GLU A 278 -3.14 2.11 15.42
C GLU A 278 -3.09 3.64 15.33
N SER A 279 -3.66 4.24 14.28
CA SER A 279 -3.73 5.69 14.16
C SER A 279 -4.65 6.30 15.24
N GLY A 280 -5.76 5.64 15.57
CA GLY A 280 -6.62 6.05 16.68
C GLY A 280 -5.89 6.03 18.02
N VAL A 281 -5.19 4.92 18.32
CA VAL A 281 -4.38 4.79 19.56
C VAL A 281 -3.25 5.82 19.60
N ALA A 282 -2.53 5.98 18.48
CA ALA A 282 -1.42 6.92 18.38
C ALA A 282 -1.88 8.38 18.49
N TRP A 283 -3.06 8.71 17.97
CA TRP A 283 -3.66 10.04 18.11
C TRP A 283 -3.97 10.38 19.57
N GLU A 284 -4.58 9.45 20.33
CA GLU A 284 -4.83 9.65 21.77
C GLU A 284 -3.52 9.84 22.54
N LYS A 285 -2.52 9.02 22.25
CA LYS A 285 -1.17 9.16 22.83
C LYS A 285 -0.57 10.54 22.51
N MET A 286 -0.68 10.98 21.25
CA MET A 286 -0.14 12.28 20.81
C MET A 286 -0.76 13.43 21.59
N LYS A 287 -2.08 13.44 21.81
CA LYS A 287 -2.76 14.48 22.59
C LYS A 287 -2.30 14.54 24.04
N GLN A 288 -1.97 13.40 24.64
CA GLN A 288 -1.55 13.30 26.03
C GLN A 288 -0.08 13.63 26.23
N GLU A 289 0.80 13.12 25.39
CA GLU A 289 2.26 13.20 25.58
C GLU A 289 2.90 14.41 24.88
N TYR A 290 2.24 14.95 23.82
CA TYR A 290 2.79 16.04 23.01
C TYR A 290 1.80 17.21 22.86
N PRO A 291 1.39 17.86 23.98
CA PRO A 291 0.37 18.91 23.96
C PRO A 291 0.76 20.16 23.15
N ASP A 292 2.05 20.31 22.82
CA ASP A 292 2.55 21.38 21.96
C ASP A 292 2.21 21.16 20.47
N VAL A 293 1.81 19.96 20.09
CA VAL A 293 1.37 19.66 18.73
C VAL A 293 -0.03 20.23 18.53
N THR A 294 -0.18 21.08 17.52
CA THR A 294 -1.46 21.71 17.20
C THR A 294 -2.04 21.08 15.94
N HIS A 295 -3.18 20.40 16.09
CA HIS A 295 -3.95 19.93 14.94
C HIS A 295 -4.60 21.11 14.21
N LYS A 296 -4.51 21.10 12.90
CA LYS A 296 -5.04 22.13 11.99
C LYS A 296 -5.79 21.54 10.81
N VAL A 297 -6.67 22.35 10.26
CA VAL A 297 -7.30 22.13 8.96
C VAL A 297 -6.80 23.24 8.04
N PHE A 298 -6.53 22.94 6.77
CA PHE A 298 -6.14 23.96 5.81
C PHE A 298 -7.27 24.97 5.61
N PRO A 299 -6.95 26.26 5.40
CA PRO A 299 -7.95 27.28 5.09
C PRO A 299 -8.80 26.88 3.88
N PRO A 300 -10.10 27.24 3.86
CA PRO A 300 -10.99 26.89 2.75
C PRO A 300 -10.48 27.34 1.38
N GLU A 301 -9.84 28.49 1.30
CA GLU A 301 -9.24 28.97 0.05
C GLU A 301 -8.10 28.09 -0.47
N VAL A 302 -7.28 27.55 0.47
CA VAL A 302 -6.19 26.60 0.14
C VAL A 302 -6.78 25.30 -0.39
N ILE A 303 -7.77 24.73 0.30
CA ILE A 303 -8.46 23.50 -0.13
C ILE A 303 -9.14 23.69 -1.50
N THR A 304 -9.75 24.85 -1.74
CA THR A 304 -10.37 25.16 -3.04
C THR A 304 -9.31 25.18 -4.15
N ALA A 305 -8.23 25.91 -3.96
CA ALA A 305 -7.14 25.99 -4.95
C ALA A 305 -6.50 24.63 -5.23
N LEU A 306 -6.26 23.81 -4.19
CA LEU A 306 -5.72 22.46 -4.34
C LEU A 306 -6.67 21.53 -5.12
N ARG A 307 -7.99 21.65 -4.88
CA ARG A 307 -9.00 20.85 -5.59
C ARG A 307 -9.11 21.27 -7.07
N GLU A 308 -9.15 22.57 -7.35
CA GLU A 308 -9.19 23.09 -8.72
C GLU A 308 -7.93 22.69 -9.49
N THR A 309 -6.75 22.81 -8.87
CA THR A 309 -5.48 22.38 -9.45
C THR A 309 -5.46 20.87 -9.71
N THR A 310 -5.95 20.05 -8.76
CA THR A 310 -6.08 18.61 -8.93
C THR A 310 -6.90 18.25 -10.16
N ASN A 311 -8.10 18.85 -10.30
CA ASN A 311 -8.99 18.55 -11.41
C ASN A 311 -8.38 19.00 -12.75
N ARG A 312 -7.79 20.19 -12.82
CA ARG A 312 -7.11 20.69 -14.01
C ARG A 312 -5.98 19.76 -14.46
N LEU A 313 -5.11 19.34 -13.54
CA LEU A 313 -4.00 18.44 -13.87
C LEU A 313 -4.48 17.06 -14.33
N LEU A 314 -5.54 16.52 -13.71
CA LEU A 314 -6.14 15.25 -14.16
C LEU A 314 -6.68 15.36 -15.59
N ASP A 315 -7.36 16.48 -15.91
CA ASP A 315 -7.86 16.72 -17.26
C ASP A 315 -6.71 16.83 -18.27
N GLU A 316 -5.66 17.57 -17.94
CA GLU A 316 -4.46 17.71 -18.78
C GLU A 316 -3.73 16.37 -19.00
N PHE A 317 -3.68 15.50 -17.99
CA PHE A 317 -3.07 14.15 -18.14
C PHE A 317 -3.94 13.24 -18.99
N ALA A 318 -5.26 13.28 -18.80
CA ALA A 318 -6.22 12.52 -19.61
C ALA A 318 -6.17 12.94 -21.11
N GLU A 319 -5.97 14.21 -21.40
CA GLU A 319 -5.83 14.71 -22.78
C GLU A 319 -4.54 14.22 -23.48
N LYS A 320 -3.48 13.97 -22.71
CA LYS A 320 -2.15 13.64 -23.24
C LYS A 320 -1.89 12.15 -23.40
N ASP A 321 -2.62 11.30 -22.68
CA ASP A 321 -2.37 9.85 -22.61
C ASP A 321 -3.70 9.09 -22.55
N GLU A 322 -3.93 8.19 -23.52
CA GLU A 322 -5.18 7.44 -23.66
C GLU A 322 -5.43 6.51 -22.45
N LEU A 323 -4.38 5.85 -21.93
CA LEU A 323 -4.51 4.99 -20.77
C LEU A 323 -4.75 5.80 -19.49
N ALA A 324 -4.11 6.99 -19.36
CA ALA A 324 -4.44 7.92 -18.27
C ALA A 324 -5.91 8.34 -18.33
N ASN A 325 -6.42 8.67 -19.53
CA ASN A 325 -7.82 9.01 -19.72
C ASN A 325 -8.76 7.87 -19.31
N GLU A 326 -8.45 6.63 -19.72
CA GLU A 326 -9.24 5.45 -19.36
C GLU A 326 -9.30 5.29 -17.83
N ILE A 327 -8.16 5.37 -17.14
CA ILE A 327 -8.06 5.21 -15.68
C ILE A 327 -8.78 6.34 -14.94
N ILE A 328 -8.52 7.60 -15.31
CA ILE A 328 -9.10 8.76 -14.65
C ILE A 328 -10.61 8.79 -14.85
N THR A 329 -11.10 8.47 -16.05
CA THR A 329 -12.53 8.38 -16.36
C THR A 329 -13.20 7.31 -15.53
N SER A 330 -12.66 6.10 -15.51
CA SER A 330 -13.17 4.99 -14.70
C SER A 330 -13.28 5.36 -13.22
N GLN A 331 -12.22 5.92 -12.62
CA GLN A 331 -12.25 6.32 -11.22
C GLN A 331 -13.27 7.44 -10.94
N ARG A 332 -13.40 8.42 -11.85
CA ARG A 332 -14.40 9.51 -11.71
C ARG A 332 -15.83 9.00 -11.82
N GLU A 333 -16.11 8.12 -12.78
CA GLU A 333 -17.44 7.54 -12.97
C GLU A 333 -17.81 6.65 -11.78
N TYR A 334 -16.90 5.80 -11.34
CA TYR A 334 -17.11 4.98 -10.15
C TYR A 334 -17.35 5.83 -8.90
N LEU A 335 -16.54 6.85 -8.68
CA LEU A 335 -16.71 7.75 -7.53
C LEU A 335 -18.05 8.49 -7.57
N LYS A 336 -18.50 8.90 -8.76
CA LYS A 336 -19.82 9.53 -8.96
C LYS A 336 -20.97 8.55 -8.60
N GLN A 337 -20.78 7.27 -8.85
CA GLN A 337 -21.75 6.20 -8.52
C GLN A 337 -21.74 5.85 -7.04
N VAL A 338 -20.56 5.67 -6.41
CA VAL A 338 -20.44 5.13 -5.05
C VAL A 338 -20.54 6.19 -3.95
N ARG A 339 -20.00 7.41 -4.17
CA ARG A 339 -19.96 8.48 -3.17
C ARG A 339 -21.32 8.92 -2.64
N PRO A 340 -22.43 8.97 -3.43
CA PRO A 340 -23.76 9.23 -2.89
C PRO A 340 -24.16 8.26 -1.80
N TRP A 341 -23.81 6.97 -1.94
CA TRP A 341 -24.06 5.98 -0.89
C TRP A 341 -23.22 6.27 0.35
N THR A 342 -21.90 6.48 0.22
CA THR A 342 -21.02 6.86 1.33
C THR A 342 -21.55 8.09 2.08
N ASN A 343 -22.10 9.08 1.36
CA ASN A 343 -22.62 10.30 1.97
C ASN A 343 -23.86 10.08 2.82
N ILE A 344 -24.79 9.21 2.40
CA ILE A 344 -26.04 8.95 3.14
C ILE A 344 -25.92 7.80 4.15
N SER A 345 -24.82 7.03 4.11
CA SER A 345 -24.50 5.96 5.06
C SER A 345 -23.43 6.42 6.07
N ASP A 346 -22.18 6.07 5.82
CA ASP A 346 -21.09 6.25 6.80
C ASP A 346 -20.92 7.70 7.24
N LYS A 347 -20.88 8.64 6.28
CA LYS A 347 -20.72 10.06 6.59
C LYS A 347 -21.92 10.61 7.38
N ALA A 348 -23.14 10.27 6.99
CA ALA A 348 -24.32 10.72 7.70
C ALA A 348 -24.38 10.16 9.12
N TYR A 349 -24.03 8.86 9.28
CA TYR A 349 -23.93 8.23 10.59
C TYR A 349 -22.89 8.92 11.47
N LEU A 350 -21.65 9.07 10.98
CA LEU A 350 -20.56 9.73 11.72
C LEU A 350 -20.94 11.15 12.13
N ASN A 351 -21.56 11.92 11.25
CA ASN A 351 -22.01 13.27 11.57
C ASN A 351 -23.13 13.29 12.64
N SER A 352 -24.00 12.27 12.64
CA SER A 352 -25.12 12.20 13.61
C SER A 352 -24.68 11.81 15.03
N VAL A 353 -23.49 11.20 15.19
CA VAL A 353 -22.95 10.75 16.51
C VAL A 353 -21.75 11.60 16.97
N ALA A 354 -21.32 12.59 16.18
CA ALA A 354 -20.16 13.43 16.48
C ALA A 354 -20.30 14.31 17.73
N GLU A 355 -21.54 14.44 18.28
CA GLU A 355 -21.83 15.24 19.47
C GLU A 355 -21.82 14.40 20.77
N GLN A 356 -21.42 13.13 20.72
CA GLN A 356 -21.25 12.26 21.90
C GLN A 356 -19.76 12.17 22.30
#